data_fab869674f807ea9e6b64549be4022a3
#
_entry.id   fab869674f807ea9e6b64549be4022a3
#
_cell.length_a   1.000
_cell.length_b   1.000
_cell.length_c   1.000
_cell.angle_alpha   90.00
_cell.angle_beta   90.00
_cell.angle_gamma   90.00
#
_symmetry.space_group_name_H-M   'P 1'
#
loop_
_entity.id
_entity.type
_entity.pdbx_description
1 polymer ?
#
loop_
_entity_poly.entity_id
_entity_poly.type
_entity_poly.pdbx_seq_one_letter_code
_entity_poly.pdbx_strand_id
1 'polypeptide(L)'
;MAKSLIITEKPSVAQEFARILGVSGRNDGYIENSDYVITWCVGHLVEMVYPEVYDEKYKKWKLEDLPFLPKDYKYDVIPAVSRQYDVVHKMLHREDIDTVYWAGDAGKEGQTIEENIRMYGGVREGMKELRVWIDSQTEEEIKRGIREAKPMSDYANLGKSGIMRTIEDYAMGINFSRAMSVKYGNLLNDAA
;
A
#
# COMPACT_ATOMS: atom_id res chain seq x y z
N MET A 1 -9.32 -14.03 23.81
CA MET A 1 -9.15 -14.71 22.52
C MET A 1 -8.39 -13.77 21.60
N ALA A 2 -7.52 -14.29 20.73
CA ALA A 2 -6.83 -13.47 19.76
C ALA A 2 -7.82 -12.95 18.72
N LYS A 3 -7.59 -11.73 18.23
CA LYS A 3 -8.43 -11.06 17.23
C LYS A 3 -7.87 -11.26 15.84
N SER A 4 -8.73 -11.06 14.85
CA SER A 4 -8.34 -10.97 13.43
C SER A 4 -8.35 -9.52 12.95
N LEU A 5 -7.29 -9.11 12.27
CA LEU A 5 -7.18 -7.82 11.61
C LEU A 5 -7.64 -7.93 10.15
N ILE A 6 -8.46 -7.01 9.70
CA ILE A 6 -8.84 -6.87 8.29
C ILE A 6 -8.34 -5.51 7.80
N ILE A 7 -7.56 -5.49 6.72
CA ILE A 7 -7.06 -4.27 6.10
C ILE A 7 -7.65 -4.17 4.69
N THR A 8 -8.43 -3.12 4.44
CA THR A 8 -9.03 -2.86 3.13
C THR A 8 -8.32 -1.72 2.41
N GLU A 9 -8.54 -1.58 1.11
CA GLU A 9 -7.93 -0.51 0.32
C GLU A 9 -8.55 0.87 0.60
N LYS A 10 -9.84 0.91 1.00
CA LYS A 10 -10.61 2.15 1.15
C LYS A 10 -11.50 2.13 2.39
N PRO A 11 -11.77 3.30 3.00
CA PRO A 11 -12.64 3.40 4.18
C PRO A 11 -14.07 2.86 3.95
N SER A 12 -14.62 3.06 2.74
CA SER A 12 -15.97 2.58 2.40
C SER A 12 -16.07 1.06 2.43
N VAL A 13 -15.03 0.37 1.95
CA VAL A 13 -14.95 -1.10 1.98
C VAL A 13 -14.83 -1.60 3.42
N ALA A 14 -14.02 -0.93 4.25
CA ALA A 14 -13.89 -1.26 5.67
C ALA A 14 -15.23 -1.16 6.41
N GLN A 15 -16.03 -0.13 6.11
CA GLN A 15 -17.36 0.04 6.70
C GLN A 15 -18.32 -1.07 6.28
N GLU A 16 -18.23 -1.55 5.04
CA GLU A 16 -19.06 -2.65 4.57
C GLU A 16 -18.68 -3.98 5.23
N PHE A 17 -17.38 -4.26 5.36
CA PHE A 17 -16.90 -5.40 6.16
C PHE A 17 -17.37 -5.31 7.59
N ALA A 18 -17.29 -4.14 8.22
CA ALA A 18 -17.72 -3.92 9.61
C ALA A 18 -19.22 -4.16 9.76
N ARG A 19 -20.03 -3.66 8.84
CA ARG A 19 -21.48 -3.85 8.83
C ARG A 19 -21.84 -5.34 8.75
N ILE A 20 -21.22 -6.06 7.83
CA ILE A 20 -21.52 -7.47 7.56
C ILE A 20 -21.04 -8.38 8.69
N LEU A 21 -19.91 -8.05 9.32
CA LEU A 21 -19.34 -8.82 10.43
C LEU A 21 -19.84 -8.37 11.81
N GLY A 22 -20.73 -7.38 11.88
CA GLY A 22 -21.28 -6.89 13.14
C GLY A 22 -20.27 -6.15 14.01
N VAL A 23 -19.28 -5.51 13.41
CA VAL A 23 -18.23 -4.73 14.12
C VAL A 23 -18.67 -3.27 14.19
N SER A 24 -18.86 -2.71 15.39
CA SER A 24 -19.44 -1.38 15.56
C SER A 24 -18.62 -0.40 16.42
N GLY A 25 -17.59 -0.86 17.11
CA GLY A 25 -16.76 -0.01 17.98
C GLY A 25 -15.85 0.92 17.16
N ARG A 26 -16.30 2.15 16.93
CA ARG A 26 -15.58 3.14 16.13
C ARG A 26 -14.41 3.75 16.91
N ASN A 27 -13.26 3.78 16.27
CA ASN A 27 -12.05 4.43 16.74
C ASN A 27 -11.49 5.32 15.62
N ASP A 28 -10.44 6.08 15.94
CA ASP A 28 -9.77 6.89 14.96
C ASP A 28 -8.91 6.02 14.03
N GLY A 29 -9.33 5.89 12.76
CA GLY A 29 -8.67 5.10 11.73
C GLY A 29 -8.96 3.60 11.74
N TYR A 30 -9.81 3.08 12.63
CA TYR A 30 -10.22 1.66 12.64
C TYR A 30 -11.55 1.43 13.36
N ILE A 31 -12.14 0.24 13.17
CA ILE A 31 -13.36 -0.22 13.82
C ILE A 31 -13.04 -1.54 14.51
N GLU A 32 -13.54 -1.78 15.73
CA GLU A 32 -13.14 -2.94 16.53
C GLU A 32 -14.29 -3.53 17.36
N ASN A 33 -14.27 -4.83 17.56
CA ASN A 33 -15.05 -5.55 18.56
C ASN A 33 -14.18 -6.62 19.26
N SER A 34 -14.79 -7.63 19.90
CA SER A 34 -14.08 -8.73 20.57
C SER A 34 -13.28 -9.61 19.62
N ASP A 35 -13.69 -9.74 18.36
CA ASP A 35 -13.19 -10.73 17.41
C ASP A 35 -12.39 -10.12 16.26
N TYR A 36 -12.75 -8.90 15.86
CA TYR A 36 -12.19 -8.23 14.68
C TYR A 36 -11.70 -6.83 14.97
N VAL A 37 -10.61 -6.48 14.32
CA VAL A 37 -10.13 -5.12 14.10
C VAL A 37 -10.17 -4.87 12.60
N ILE A 38 -10.84 -3.81 12.14
CA ILE A 38 -10.96 -3.47 10.73
C ILE A 38 -10.37 -2.08 10.52
N THR A 39 -9.34 -2.00 9.70
CA THR A 39 -8.72 -0.74 9.29
C THR A 39 -8.64 -0.66 7.76
N TRP A 40 -8.13 0.42 7.24
CA TRP A 40 -8.11 0.68 5.80
C TRP A 40 -6.89 1.45 5.36
N CYS A 41 -6.60 1.35 4.08
CA CYS A 41 -5.75 2.29 3.37
C CYS A 41 -6.60 3.42 2.76
N VAL A 42 -5.94 4.40 2.19
CA VAL A 42 -6.56 5.48 1.42
C VAL A 42 -5.91 5.53 0.03
N GLY A 43 -5.77 4.37 -0.59
CA GLY A 43 -4.87 4.10 -1.69
C GLY A 43 -3.47 3.77 -1.17
N HIS A 44 -2.43 4.17 -1.87
CA HIS A 44 -1.06 3.98 -1.39
C HIS A 44 -0.79 4.75 -0.10
N LEU A 45 -0.16 4.10 0.87
CA LEU A 45 0.34 4.70 2.11
C LEU A 45 1.85 4.92 2.07
N VAL A 46 2.54 4.17 1.21
CA VAL A 46 3.99 4.16 1.05
C VAL A 46 4.32 4.30 -0.43
N GLU A 47 5.31 5.12 -0.76
CA GLU A 47 5.79 5.36 -2.12
C GLU A 47 7.31 5.35 -2.20
N MET A 48 7.87 5.24 -3.41
CA MET A 48 9.29 5.40 -3.64
C MET A 48 9.71 6.87 -3.46
N VAL A 49 10.81 7.07 -2.73
CA VAL A 49 11.33 8.43 -2.47
C VAL A 49 11.93 9.05 -3.72
N TYR A 50 11.91 10.38 -3.79
CA TYR A 50 12.51 11.12 -4.89
C TYR A 50 14.05 10.99 -4.92
N PRO A 51 14.69 11.16 -6.10
CA PRO A 51 16.14 11.00 -6.27
C PRO A 51 17.00 11.83 -5.31
N GLU A 52 16.56 12.99 -4.87
CA GLU A 52 17.28 13.85 -3.92
C GLU A 52 17.46 13.25 -2.53
N VAL A 53 16.68 12.23 -2.17
CA VAL A 53 16.85 11.47 -0.92
C VAL A 53 18.04 10.50 -1.01
N TYR A 54 18.44 10.13 -2.22
CA TYR A 54 19.62 9.29 -2.46
C TYR A 54 20.93 10.12 -2.46
N ASP A 55 20.88 11.29 -3.12
CA ASP A 55 22.02 12.21 -3.21
C ASP A 55 21.49 13.62 -3.48
N GLU A 56 21.99 14.60 -2.73
CA GLU A 56 21.60 16.01 -2.84
C GLU A 56 21.83 16.61 -4.23
N LYS A 57 22.80 16.08 -5.00
CA LYS A 57 23.04 16.50 -6.39
C LYS A 57 21.80 16.42 -7.27
N TYR A 58 20.89 15.48 -7.01
CA TYR A 58 19.66 15.29 -7.76
C TYR A 58 18.57 16.34 -7.47
N LYS A 59 18.78 17.29 -6.54
CA LYS A 59 17.88 18.45 -6.35
C LYS A 59 17.88 19.36 -7.58
N LYS A 60 19.05 19.51 -8.26
CA LYS A 60 19.15 20.23 -9.52
C LYS A 60 19.13 19.22 -10.66
N TRP A 61 18.16 19.37 -11.55
CA TRP A 61 18.04 18.47 -12.68
C TRP A 61 19.04 18.79 -13.77
N LYS A 62 19.87 17.82 -14.11
CA LYS A 62 20.90 17.92 -15.14
C LYS A 62 20.88 16.67 -16.02
N LEU A 63 21.15 16.82 -17.31
CA LEU A 63 21.21 15.68 -18.24
C LEU A 63 22.36 14.72 -17.92
N GLU A 64 23.47 15.23 -17.39
CA GLU A 64 24.64 14.44 -17.02
C GLU A 64 24.40 13.47 -15.85
N ASP A 65 23.37 13.73 -15.05
CA ASP A 65 22.97 12.88 -13.91
C ASP A 65 21.94 11.78 -14.29
N LEU A 66 21.59 11.70 -15.56
CA LEU A 66 20.63 10.71 -16.07
C LEU A 66 21.34 9.60 -16.87
N PRO A 67 20.84 8.37 -16.86
CA PRO A 67 19.63 7.95 -16.16
C PRO A 67 19.85 7.74 -14.65
N PHE A 68 18.87 8.13 -13.82
CA PHE A 68 18.81 7.77 -12.41
C PHE A 68 18.23 6.36 -12.28
N LEU A 69 19.06 5.39 -11.95
CA LEU A 69 18.70 3.98 -11.75
C LEU A 69 19.40 3.48 -10.48
N PRO A 70 18.79 3.67 -9.30
CA PRO A 70 19.39 3.23 -8.05
C PRO A 70 19.45 1.71 -7.99
N LYS A 71 20.47 1.18 -7.31
CA LYS A 71 20.60 -0.25 -7.10
C LYS A 71 19.49 -0.78 -6.20
N ASP A 72 19.17 -0.03 -5.15
CA ASP A 72 18.13 -0.35 -4.18
C ASP A 72 17.12 0.81 -4.13
N TYR A 73 15.85 0.50 -4.39
CA TYR A 73 14.77 1.48 -4.33
C TYR A 73 14.35 1.71 -2.90
N LYS A 74 14.42 2.97 -2.44
CA LYS A 74 14.00 3.38 -1.10
C LYS A 74 12.53 3.80 -1.12
N TYR A 75 11.84 3.47 -0.05
CA TYR A 75 10.44 3.81 0.15
C TYR A 75 10.29 4.67 1.40
N ASP A 76 9.24 5.47 1.45
CA ASP A 76 8.84 6.23 2.62
C ASP A 76 7.33 6.39 2.67
N VAL A 77 6.82 6.75 3.85
CA VAL A 77 5.40 7.03 4.05
C VAL A 77 5.00 8.31 3.32
N ILE A 78 3.90 8.27 2.60
CA ILE A 78 3.33 9.45 1.95
C ILE A 78 2.87 10.44 3.05
N PRO A 79 3.45 11.67 3.12
CA PRO A 79 3.19 12.59 4.24
C PRO A 79 1.71 12.91 4.47
N ALA A 80 0.94 13.05 3.39
CA ALA A 80 -0.48 13.37 3.45
C ALA A 80 -1.35 12.30 4.13
N VAL A 81 -0.87 11.06 4.20
CA VAL A 81 -1.60 9.91 4.76
C VAL A 81 -0.87 9.24 5.92
N SER A 82 0.17 9.87 6.45
CA SER A 82 1.01 9.33 7.53
C SER A 82 0.20 8.89 8.76
N ARG A 83 -0.80 9.67 9.16
CA ARG A 83 -1.70 9.30 10.28
C ARG A 83 -2.37 7.94 10.06
N GLN A 84 -2.86 7.67 8.88
CA GLN A 84 -3.50 6.39 8.58
C GLN A 84 -2.48 5.25 8.46
N TYR A 85 -1.29 5.55 7.92
CA TYR A 85 -0.19 4.58 7.95
C TYR A 85 0.17 4.17 9.38
N ASP A 86 0.29 5.13 10.31
CA ASP A 86 0.61 4.85 11.71
C ASP A 86 -0.45 3.95 12.37
N VAL A 87 -1.73 4.14 12.04
CA VAL A 87 -2.82 3.26 12.52
C VAL A 87 -2.62 1.84 11.97
N VAL A 88 -2.45 1.69 10.66
CA VAL A 88 -2.26 0.37 10.02
C VAL A 88 -1.03 -0.33 10.59
N HIS A 89 0.10 0.37 10.67
CA HIS A 89 1.34 -0.14 11.24
C HIS A 89 1.16 -0.60 12.70
N LYS A 90 0.50 0.22 13.52
CA LYS A 90 0.19 -0.15 14.92
C LYS A 90 -0.66 -1.41 14.99
N MET A 91 -1.69 -1.55 14.14
CA MET A 91 -2.54 -2.74 14.13
C MET A 91 -1.77 -4.00 13.73
N LEU A 92 -0.86 -3.91 12.76
CA LEU A 92 0.00 -5.02 12.33
C LEU A 92 0.99 -5.50 13.41
N HIS A 93 1.20 -4.70 14.46
CA HIS A 93 2.13 -5.02 15.55
C HIS A 93 1.44 -5.25 16.91
N ARG A 94 0.11 -5.27 16.95
CA ARG A 94 -0.65 -5.56 18.18
C ARG A 94 -0.48 -7.01 18.60
N GLU A 95 -0.26 -7.23 19.91
CA GLU A 95 -0.04 -8.57 20.47
C GLU A 95 -1.33 -9.42 20.56
N ASP A 96 -2.48 -8.76 20.64
CA ASP A 96 -3.79 -9.43 20.71
C ASP A 96 -4.37 -9.80 19.33
N ILE A 97 -3.63 -9.58 18.24
CA ILE A 97 -4.00 -9.96 16.86
C ILE A 97 -3.07 -11.09 16.40
N ASP A 98 -3.62 -12.22 15.98
CA ASP A 98 -2.84 -13.36 15.47
C ASP A 98 -2.96 -13.59 13.96
N THR A 99 -3.98 -13.01 13.34
CA THR A 99 -4.26 -13.19 11.90
C THR A 99 -4.55 -11.86 11.25
N VAL A 100 -3.94 -11.58 10.10
CA VAL A 100 -4.29 -10.46 9.23
C VAL A 100 -4.90 -10.97 7.93
N TYR A 101 -6.05 -10.41 7.59
CA TYR A 101 -6.72 -10.55 6.30
C TYR A 101 -6.42 -9.32 5.45
N TRP A 102 -5.62 -9.49 4.42
CA TRP A 102 -5.35 -8.49 3.42
C TRP A 102 -6.50 -8.47 2.43
N ALA A 103 -7.32 -7.42 2.47
CA ALA A 103 -8.60 -7.30 1.76
C ALA A 103 -8.62 -6.06 0.83
N GLY A 104 -7.51 -5.77 0.17
CA GLY A 104 -7.43 -4.82 -0.94
C GLY A 104 -8.19 -5.32 -2.17
N ASP A 105 -8.42 -4.42 -3.12
CA ASP A 105 -9.13 -4.75 -4.36
C ASP A 105 -8.48 -5.97 -5.06
N ALA A 106 -9.31 -6.82 -5.68
CA ALA A 106 -8.86 -8.01 -6.39
C ALA A 106 -8.14 -7.62 -7.69
N GLY A 107 -6.83 -7.48 -7.62
CA GLY A 107 -6.01 -7.05 -8.75
C GLY A 107 -4.56 -6.77 -8.37
N LYS A 108 -3.77 -6.43 -9.39
CA LYS A 108 -2.35 -6.12 -9.22
C LYS A 108 -2.14 -4.88 -8.33
N GLU A 109 -2.97 -3.85 -8.49
CA GLU A 109 -2.85 -2.60 -7.75
C GLU A 109 -3.10 -2.80 -6.24
N GLY A 110 -4.22 -3.43 -5.87
CA GLY A 110 -4.51 -3.77 -4.47
C GLY A 110 -3.42 -4.63 -3.85
N GLN A 111 -2.91 -5.62 -4.58
CA GLN A 111 -1.78 -6.43 -4.14
C GLN A 111 -0.50 -5.60 -3.93
N THR A 112 -0.24 -4.63 -4.80
CA THR A 112 0.94 -3.74 -4.70
C THR A 112 0.87 -2.85 -3.46
N ILE A 113 -0.30 -2.29 -3.17
CA ILE A 113 -0.52 -1.48 -1.96
C ILE A 113 -0.20 -2.30 -0.70
N GLU A 114 -0.72 -3.52 -0.62
CA GLU A 114 -0.49 -4.42 0.50
C GLU A 114 0.98 -4.82 0.63
N GLU A 115 1.65 -5.17 -0.48
CA GLU A 115 3.08 -5.53 -0.48
C GLU A 115 3.96 -4.36 -0.05
N ASN A 116 3.67 -3.14 -0.46
CA ASN A 116 4.42 -1.96 -0.04
C ASN A 116 4.35 -1.76 1.48
N ILE A 117 3.17 -1.93 2.09
CA ILE A 117 2.99 -1.84 3.54
C ILE A 117 3.78 -2.97 4.24
N ARG A 118 3.66 -4.20 3.74
CA ARG A 118 4.38 -5.36 4.30
C ARG A 118 5.89 -5.20 4.24
N MET A 119 6.42 -4.74 3.11
CA MET A 119 7.88 -4.54 2.93
C MET A 119 8.42 -3.40 3.76
N TYR A 120 7.69 -2.28 3.86
CA TYR A 120 8.16 -1.08 4.54
C TYR A 120 7.97 -1.14 6.05
N GLY A 121 6.77 -1.49 6.51
CA GLY A 121 6.41 -1.48 7.93
C GLY A 121 6.60 -2.80 8.65
N GLY A 122 6.68 -3.89 7.89
CA GLY A 122 6.70 -5.24 8.43
C GLY A 122 5.36 -5.70 9.00
N VAL A 123 5.33 -6.96 9.35
CA VAL A 123 4.23 -7.62 10.05
C VAL A 123 4.83 -8.31 11.26
N ARG A 124 4.15 -8.28 12.40
CA ARG A 124 4.63 -8.93 13.62
C ARG A 124 4.93 -10.41 13.37
N GLU A 125 6.08 -10.87 13.86
CA GLU A 125 6.48 -12.27 13.75
C GLU A 125 5.42 -13.21 14.35
N GLY A 126 5.13 -14.29 13.63
CA GLY A 126 4.12 -15.28 14.00
C GLY A 126 2.68 -14.89 13.66
N MET A 127 2.42 -13.72 13.12
CA MET A 127 1.09 -13.35 12.61
C MET A 127 0.78 -14.12 11.33
N LYS A 128 -0.37 -14.77 11.27
CA LYS A 128 -0.86 -15.46 10.07
C LYS A 128 -1.34 -14.44 9.04
N GLU A 129 -0.81 -14.48 7.84
CA GLU A 129 -1.17 -13.58 6.73
C GLU A 129 -2.04 -14.30 5.68
N LEU A 130 -3.24 -13.80 5.49
CA LEU A 130 -4.21 -14.34 4.53
C LEU A 130 -4.66 -13.23 3.56
N ARG A 131 -4.84 -13.60 2.29
CA ARG A 131 -5.37 -12.73 1.24
C ARG A 131 -6.84 -13.04 0.98
N VAL A 132 -7.69 -12.04 1.13
CA VAL A 132 -9.11 -12.08 0.76
C VAL A 132 -9.22 -11.63 -0.70
N TRP A 133 -9.78 -12.48 -1.55
CA TRP A 133 -9.94 -12.21 -2.97
C TRP A 133 -11.42 -12.22 -3.32
N ILE A 134 -11.99 -11.03 -3.52
CA ILE A 134 -13.41 -10.84 -3.80
C ILE A 134 -13.60 -9.85 -4.95
N ASP A 135 -14.60 -10.11 -5.78
CA ASP A 135 -14.93 -9.30 -6.95
C ASP A 135 -16.11 -8.35 -6.70
N SER A 136 -16.80 -8.49 -5.57
CA SER A 136 -17.88 -7.61 -5.16
C SER A 136 -17.96 -7.48 -3.64
N GLN A 137 -18.71 -6.47 -3.17
CA GLN A 137 -18.87 -6.18 -1.73
C GLN A 137 -20.22 -6.65 -1.19
N THR A 138 -20.84 -7.68 -1.81
CA THR A 138 -22.06 -8.29 -1.27
C THR A 138 -21.75 -9.07 0.01
N GLU A 139 -22.74 -9.22 0.87
CA GLU A 139 -22.59 -9.95 2.14
C GLU A 139 -22.10 -11.39 1.92
N GLU A 140 -22.67 -12.07 0.93
CA GLU A 140 -22.28 -13.43 0.58
C GLU A 140 -20.82 -13.50 0.14
N GLU A 141 -20.39 -12.58 -0.71
CA GLU A 141 -19.04 -12.54 -1.27
C GLU A 141 -17.99 -12.19 -0.21
N ILE A 142 -18.26 -11.23 0.68
CA ILE A 142 -17.37 -10.90 1.79
C ILE A 142 -17.20 -12.09 2.74
N LYS A 143 -18.30 -12.73 3.13
CA LYS A 143 -18.23 -13.92 3.98
C LYS A 143 -17.52 -15.09 3.32
N ARG A 144 -17.74 -15.29 2.01
CA ARG A 144 -17.01 -16.28 1.21
C ARG A 144 -15.52 -15.96 1.19
N GLY A 145 -15.15 -14.71 0.86
CA GLY A 145 -13.77 -14.29 0.75
C GLY A 145 -12.96 -14.48 2.03
N ILE A 146 -13.56 -14.20 3.20
CA ILE A 146 -12.91 -14.45 4.49
C ILE A 146 -12.75 -15.95 4.74
N ARG A 147 -13.78 -16.74 4.48
CA ARG A 147 -13.76 -18.21 4.70
C ARG A 147 -12.75 -18.91 3.79
N GLU A 148 -12.60 -18.43 2.55
CA GLU A 148 -11.77 -19.02 1.51
C GLU A 148 -10.44 -18.30 1.30
N ALA A 149 -10.08 -17.38 2.22
CA ALA A 149 -8.85 -16.62 2.16
C ALA A 149 -7.63 -17.55 2.12
N LYS A 150 -6.73 -17.28 1.18
CA LYS A 150 -5.52 -18.08 0.96
C LYS A 150 -4.30 -17.45 1.61
N PRO A 151 -3.26 -18.23 1.91
CA PRO A 151 -1.99 -17.68 2.36
C PRO A 151 -1.49 -16.56 1.44
N MET A 152 -0.99 -15.48 2.01
CA MET A 152 -0.43 -14.35 1.25
C MET A 152 0.69 -14.79 0.31
N SER A 153 1.43 -15.83 0.67
CA SER A 153 2.47 -16.45 -0.15
C SER A 153 2.00 -16.94 -1.52
N ASP A 154 0.72 -17.33 -1.65
CA ASP A 154 0.16 -17.79 -2.92
C ASP A 154 0.07 -16.65 -3.96
N TYR A 155 0.10 -15.41 -3.49
CA TYR A 155 0.07 -14.19 -4.31
C TYR A 155 1.46 -13.56 -4.51
N ALA A 156 2.54 -14.20 -4.08
CA ALA A 156 3.89 -13.65 -4.13
C ALA A 156 4.34 -13.24 -5.56
N ASN A 157 3.97 -13.99 -6.58
CA ASN A 157 4.30 -13.64 -7.97
C ASN A 157 3.50 -12.45 -8.47
N LEU A 158 2.24 -12.31 -8.05
CA LEU A 158 1.42 -11.14 -8.35
C LEU A 158 2.00 -9.90 -7.68
N GLY A 159 2.38 -10.00 -6.41
CA GLY A 159 3.04 -8.94 -5.65
C GLY A 159 4.34 -8.49 -6.31
N LYS A 160 5.23 -9.43 -6.65
CA LYS A 160 6.46 -9.13 -7.38
C LYS A 160 6.19 -8.42 -8.71
N SER A 161 5.19 -8.88 -9.47
CA SER A 161 4.80 -8.24 -10.73
C SER A 161 4.31 -6.80 -10.51
N GLY A 162 3.58 -6.54 -9.42
CA GLY A 162 3.13 -5.19 -9.06
C GLY A 162 4.31 -4.28 -8.70
N ILE A 163 5.18 -4.74 -7.82
CA ILE A 163 6.39 -3.99 -7.42
C ILE A 163 7.28 -3.68 -8.64
N MET A 164 7.52 -4.66 -9.50
CA MET A 164 8.32 -4.45 -10.72
C MET A 164 7.70 -3.41 -11.65
N ARG A 165 6.39 -3.42 -11.80
CA ARG A 165 5.66 -2.42 -12.57
C ARG A 165 5.83 -1.02 -11.96
N THR A 166 5.74 -0.89 -10.64
CA THR A 166 5.94 0.39 -9.96
C THR A 166 7.37 0.91 -10.14
N ILE A 167 8.37 0.03 -10.09
CA ILE A 167 9.78 0.37 -10.35
C ILE A 167 9.96 0.85 -11.80
N GLU A 168 9.36 0.15 -12.78
CA GLU A 168 9.40 0.54 -14.18
C GLU A 168 8.80 1.94 -14.39
N ASP A 169 7.59 2.16 -13.88
CA ASP A 169 6.88 3.43 -14.02
C ASP A 169 7.65 4.57 -13.33
N TYR A 170 8.23 4.33 -12.16
CA TYR A 170 9.09 5.28 -11.47
C TYR A 170 10.34 5.61 -12.27
N ALA A 171 11.09 4.59 -12.73
CA ALA A 171 12.32 4.79 -13.48
C ALA A 171 12.05 5.57 -14.79
N MET A 172 11.02 5.19 -15.53
CA MET A 172 10.62 5.89 -16.75
C MET A 172 10.16 7.32 -16.43
N GLY A 173 9.25 7.48 -15.47
CA GLY A 173 8.69 8.78 -15.09
C GLY A 173 9.75 9.78 -14.66
N ILE A 174 10.64 9.42 -13.73
CA ILE A 174 11.70 10.30 -13.23
C ILE A 174 12.68 10.69 -14.35
N ASN A 175 13.16 9.73 -15.11
CA ASN A 175 14.19 9.99 -16.11
C ASN A 175 13.67 10.80 -17.30
N PHE A 176 12.52 10.43 -17.85
CA PHE A 176 11.96 11.15 -18.97
C PHE A 176 11.44 12.54 -18.57
N SER A 177 10.77 12.68 -17.43
CA SER A 177 10.31 14.00 -16.97
C SER A 177 11.47 14.97 -16.77
N ARG A 178 12.57 14.51 -16.14
CA ARG A 178 13.76 15.33 -15.93
C ARG A 178 14.47 15.67 -17.25
N ALA A 179 14.64 14.69 -18.13
CA ALA A 179 15.26 14.92 -19.45
C ALA A 179 14.47 15.94 -20.28
N MET A 180 13.17 15.80 -20.35
CA MET A 180 12.28 16.71 -21.07
C MET A 180 12.29 18.10 -20.45
N SER A 181 12.22 18.23 -19.14
CA SER A 181 12.22 19.53 -18.45
C SER A 181 13.55 20.27 -18.66
N VAL A 182 14.67 19.58 -18.56
CA VAL A 182 15.98 20.21 -18.76
C VAL A 182 16.21 20.60 -20.21
N LYS A 183 15.80 19.77 -21.17
CA LYS A 183 16.03 20.00 -22.60
C LYS A 183 15.07 21.02 -23.21
N TYR A 184 13.81 21.03 -22.79
CA TYR A 184 12.73 21.77 -23.43
C TYR A 184 11.97 22.72 -22.49
N GLY A 185 12.29 22.76 -21.18
CA GLY A 185 11.56 23.57 -20.20
C GLY A 185 11.54 25.06 -20.52
N ASN A 186 12.60 25.61 -21.09
CA ASN A 186 12.62 27.02 -21.53
C ASN A 186 11.70 27.30 -22.72
N LEU A 187 11.50 26.32 -23.62
CA LEU A 187 10.63 26.49 -24.78
C LEU A 187 9.15 26.49 -24.40
N LEU A 188 8.78 25.88 -23.26
CA LEU A 188 7.42 25.86 -22.76
C LEU A 188 7.05 27.16 -22.03
N ASN A 189 8.03 27.84 -21.42
CA ASN A 189 7.83 29.12 -20.75
C ASN A 189 7.76 30.32 -21.72
N ASP A 190 8.37 30.22 -22.91
CA ASP A 190 8.34 31.25 -23.93
C ASP A 190 7.04 31.19 -24.81
N ALA A 191 6.22 30.13 -24.63
CA ALA A 191 4.97 29.92 -25.37
C ALA A 191 3.70 30.23 -24.56
N ALA A 192 3.84 30.68 -23.30
CA ALA A 192 2.78 31.08 -22.41
C ALA A 192 2.81 32.60 -22.15
#